data_cb639a31d6a3fac2db4b7674a95790aa
#
_entry.id   cb639a31d6a3fac2db4b7674a95790aa
#
_cell.length_a   1.000
_cell.length_b   1.000
_cell.length_c   1.000
_cell.angle_alpha   90.00
_cell.angle_beta   90.00
_cell.angle_gamma   90.00
#
_symmetry.space_group_name_H-M   'P 1'
#
loop_
_entity.id
_entity.type
_entity.pdbx_description
1 polymer ?
#
loop_
_entity_poly.entity_id
_entity_poly.type
_entity_poly.pdbx_seq_one_letter_code
_entity_poly.pdbx_strand_id
1 'polypeptide(L)'
;MKPFMDKNFLLSNETAQKLYFDYAATTPVLDYHCHINPQEIYEDRQFENITQVWLGGDHYKWRFMRSCGVDEYYICLLYTSP
;
A
#
# COMPACT_ATOMS: atom_id res chain seq x y z
N MET A 1 20.33 8.16 21.89
CA MET A 1 18.95 8.26 21.36
C MET A 1 18.86 7.48 20.07
N LYS A 2 17.79 6.70 19.93
CA LYS A 2 17.56 5.91 18.73
C LYS A 2 17.17 6.81 17.54
N PRO A 3 17.76 6.62 16.34
CA PRO A 3 17.31 7.35 15.16
C PRO A 3 15.85 7.07 14.84
N PHE A 4 15.18 8.03 14.18
CA PHE A 4 13.78 7.87 13.79
C PHE A 4 13.60 6.70 12.80
N MET A 5 14.50 6.60 11.84
CA MET A 5 14.45 5.54 10.83
C MET A 5 15.76 4.77 10.83
N ASP A 6 15.72 3.51 11.22
CA ASP A 6 16.85 2.58 11.15
C ASP A 6 16.29 1.16 11.04
N LYS A 7 17.18 0.16 11.09
CA LYS A 7 16.77 -1.25 11.01
C LYS A 7 15.84 -1.69 12.13
N ASN A 8 15.82 -0.94 13.25
CA ASN A 8 15.00 -1.24 14.42
C ASN A 8 13.73 -0.38 14.49
N PHE A 9 13.35 0.27 13.38
CA PHE A 9 12.12 1.08 13.34
C PHE A 9 10.92 0.23 13.78
N LEU A 10 10.16 0.74 14.73
CA LEU A 10 9.03 0.07 15.39
C LEU A 10 9.40 -1.15 16.23
N LEU A 11 10.68 -1.53 16.32
CA LEU A 11 11.14 -2.62 17.15
C LEU A 11 11.68 -2.03 18.45
N SER A 12 10.80 -1.78 19.41
CA SER A 12 11.07 -0.93 20.56
C SER A 12 11.80 -1.66 21.72
N ASN A 13 11.99 -2.98 21.65
CA ASN A 13 12.70 -3.73 22.69
C ASN A 13 13.41 -4.94 22.08
N GLU A 14 14.23 -5.61 22.90
CA GLU A 14 15.02 -6.75 22.46
C GLU A 14 14.16 -7.92 21.98
N THR A 15 13.04 -8.16 22.64
CA THR A 15 12.13 -9.24 22.25
C THR A 15 11.55 -9.00 20.86
N ALA A 16 11.12 -7.78 20.58
CA ALA A 16 10.59 -7.41 19.26
C ALA A 16 11.65 -7.56 18.17
N GLN A 17 12.87 -7.11 18.46
CA GLN A 17 14.00 -7.24 17.54
C GLN A 17 14.31 -8.71 17.24
N LYS A 18 14.37 -9.55 18.27
CA LYS A 18 14.63 -10.97 18.12
C LYS A 18 13.54 -11.66 17.29
N LEU A 19 12.28 -11.38 17.60
CA LEU A 19 11.16 -11.98 16.87
C LEU A 19 11.19 -11.60 15.40
N TYR A 20 11.49 -10.35 15.11
CA TYR A 20 11.54 -9.90 13.73
C TYR A 20 12.75 -10.47 12.99
N PHE A 21 13.97 -10.24 13.50
CA PHE A 21 15.18 -10.60 12.75
C PHE A 21 15.42 -12.11 12.69
N ASP A 22 15.09 -12.85 13.74
CA ASP A 22 15.33 -14.28 13.77
C ASP A 22 14.25 -15.09 13.04
N TYR A 23 13.03 -14.56 12.95
CA TYR A 23 11.89 -15.31 12.43
C TYR A 23 11.13 -14.59 11.33
N ALA A 24 10.63 -13.38 11.60
CA ALA A 24 9.70 -12.72 10.70
C ALA A 24 10.33 -12.17 9.42
N ALA A 25 11.57 -11.66 9.52
CA ALA A 25 12.21 -10.98 8.40
C ALA A 25 12.37 -11.84 7.15
N THR A 26 12.55 -13.15 7.33
CA THR A 26 12.75 -14.11 6.24
C THR A 26 11.50 -14.91 5.91
N THR A 27 10.42 -14.68 6.63
CA THR A 27 9.15 -15.39 6.40
C THR A 27 8.42 -14.77 5.20
N PRO A 28 7.97 -15.58 4.24
CA PRO A 28 7.19 -15.05 3.12
C PRO A 28 5.92 -14.36 3.59
N VAL A 29 5.60 -13.23 2.96
CA VAL A 29 4.37 -12.49 3.23
C VAL A 29 3.29 -12.96 2.27
N LEU A 30 2.14 -13.34 2.81
CA LEU A 30 0.97 -13.72 2.04
C LEU A 30 -0.12 -12.68 2.27
N ASP A 31 -0.08 -11.61 1.49
CA ASP A 31 -1.03 -10.51 1.63
C ASP A 31 -2.14 -10.66 0.59
N TYR A 32 -3.31 -11.08 1.07
CA TYR A 32 -4.51 -11.22 0.23
C TYR A 32 -5.47 -10.03 0.36
N HIS A 33 -5.11 -9.03 1.16
CA HIS A 33 -5.95 -7.85 1.31
C HIS A 33 -5.85 -6.96 0.07
N CYS A 34 -7.00 -6.57 -0.49
CA CYS A 34 -7.04 -5.69 -1.65
C CYS A 34 -8.30 -4.84 -1.64
N HIS A 35 -8.27 -3.76 -2.42
CA HIS A 35 -9.40 -2.85 -2.60
C HIS A 35 -9.82 -2.86 -4.07
N ILE A 36 -10.21 -4.03 -4.55
CA ILE A 36 -10.70 -4.22 -5.92
C ILE A 36 -12.20 -4.48 -5.85
N ASN A 37 -12.95 -3.84 -6.74
CA ASN A 37 -14.39 -4.07 -6.84
C ASN A 37 -14.65 -5.50 -7.34
N PRO A 38 -15.35 -6.35 -6.57
CA PRO A 38 -15.63 -7.72 -7.01
C PRO A 38 -16.35 -7.82 -8.34
N GLN A 39 -17.15 -6.81 -8.69
CA GLN A 39 -17.86 -6.79 -9.97
C GLN A 39 -16.87 -6.75 -11.14
N GLU A 40 -15.75 -6.07 -10.99
CA GLU A 40 -14.73 -6.02 -12.04
C GLU A 40 -14.11 -7.40 -12.30
N ILE A 41 -13.97 -8.20 -11.24
CA ILE A 41 -13.49 -9.58 -11.36
C ILE A 41 -14.55 -10.44 -12.03
N TYR A 42 -15.79 -10.31 -11.61
CA TYR A 42 -16.92 -11.06 -12.17
C TYR A 42 -17.11 -10.79 -13.65
N GLU A 43 -16.97 -9.54 -14.07
CA GLU A 43 -17.14 -9.11 -15.46
C GLU A 43 -15.89 -9.32 -16.33
N ASP A 44 -14.79 -9.80 -15.73
CA ASP A 44 -13.49 -9.95 -16.40
C ASP A 44 -13.07 -8.65 -17.08
N ARG A 45 -13.17 -7.53 -16.35
CA ARG A 45 -12.90 -6.20 -16.90
C ARG A 45 -11.45 -6.10 -17.37
N GLN A 46 -11.26 -5.56 -18.55
CA GLN A 46 -9.94 -5.24 -19.09
C GLN A 46 -9.58 -3.80 -18.77
N PHE A 47 -8.37 -3.57 -18.27
CA PHE A 47 -7.90 -2.25 -17.87
C PHE A 47 -6.88 -1.72 -18.88
N GLU A 48 -6.86 -0.39 -19.05
CA GLU A 48 -5.94 0.23 -19.99
C GLU A 48 -4.49 0.19 -19.51
N ASN A 49 -4.29 0.30 -18.20
CA ASN A 49 -2.96 0.29 -17.60
C ASN A 49 -3.03 -0.08 -16.12
N ILE A 50 -1.87 -0.26 -15.50
CA ILE A 50 -1.79 -0.66 -14.10
C ILE A 50 -2.28 0.44 -13.15
N THR A 51 -2.14 1.70 -13.53
CA THR A 51 -2.62 2.82 -12.73
C THR A 51 -4.14 2.76 -12.58
N GLN A 52 -4.84 2.46 -13.65
CA GLN A 52 -6.29 2.35 -13.64
C GLN A 52 -6.76 1.23 -12.71
N VAL A 53 -6.15 0.04 -12.79
CA VAL A 53 -6.56 -1.09 -11.97
C VAL A 53 -6.16 -0.91 -10.50
N TRP A 54 -5.02 -0.29 -10.25
CA TRP A 54 -4.44 -0.24 -8.92
C TRP A 54 -4.83 1.00 -8.12
N LEU A 55 -4.94 2.14 -8.78
CA LEU A 55 -5.22 3.41 -8.12
C LEU A 55 -6.61 3.95 -8.39
N GLY A 56 -7.28 3.47 -9.42
CA GLY A 56 -8.53 4.07 -9.89
C GLY A 56 -9.69 4.01 -8.91
N GLY A 57 -9.72 3.02 -8.03
CA GLY A 57 -10.83 2.83 -7.09
C GLY A 57 -10.42 2.82 -5.62
N ASP A 58 -9.17 3.04 -5.30
CA ASP A 58 -8.66 2.88 -3.93
C ASP A 58 -8.38 4.22 -3.28
N HIS A 59 -9.38 4.75 -2.55
CA HIS A 59 -9.24 6.04 -1.87
C HIS A 59 -8.23 6.03 -0.73
N TYR A 60 -7.87 4.88 -0.18
CA TYR A 60 -6.80 4.79 0.82
C TYR A 60 -5.43 5.10 0.21
N LYS A 61 -5.19 4.63 -1.01
CA LYS A 61 -3.97 4.97 -1.74
C LYS A 61 -3.93 6.45 -2.10
N TRP A 62 -5.06 7.05 -2.44
CA TRP A 62 -5.15 8.48 -2.70
C TRP A 62 -4.75 9.28 -1.46
N ARG A 63 -5.22 8.85 -0.28
CA ARG A 63 -4.86 9.48 0.99
C ARG A 63 -3.36 9.38 1.25
N PHE A 64 -2.77 8.22 0.99
CA PHE A 64 -1.34 8.03 1.12
C PHE A 64 -0.55 8.93 0.16
N MET A 65 -1.00 9.05 -1.07
CA MET A 65 -0.39 9.94 -2.06
C MET A 65 -0.41 11.39 -1.58
N ARG A 66 -1.52 11.85 -1.01
CA ARG A 66 -1.62 13.20 -0.43
C ARG A 66 -0.61 13.39 0.70
N SER A 67 -0.48 12.39 1.55
CA SER A 67 0.51 12.42 2.65
C SER A 67 1.94 12.51 2.15
N CYS A 68 2.21 11.99 0.97
CA CYS A 68 3.52 12.05 0.33
C CYS A 68 3.73 13.33 -0.49
N GLY A 69 2.77 14.25 -0.48
CA GLY A 69 2.90 15.53 -1.16
C GLY A 69 2.51 15.54 -2.62
N VAL A 70 1.80 14.51 -3.09
CA VAL A 70 1.30 14.49 -4.46
C VAL A 70 0.19 15.54 -4.61
N ASP A 71 0.29 16.37 -5.65
CA ASP A 71 -0.70 17.42 -5.92
C ASP A 71 -2.08 16.81 -6.20
N GLU A 72 -3.11 17.43 -5.66
CA GLU A 72 -4.50 16.97 -5.81
C GLU A 72 -4.94 16.88 -7.28
N TYR A 73 -4.35 17.69 -8.15
CA TYR A 73 -4.64 17.63 -9.58
C TYR A 73 -4.45 16.21 -10.14
N TYR A 74 -3.34 15.56 -9.75
CA TYR A 74 -3.06 14.21 -10.24
C TYR A 74 -3.96 13.16 -9.60
N ILE A 75 -4.34 13.37 -8.35
CA ILE A 75 -5.20 12.44 -7.61
C ILE A 75 -6.63 12.51 -8.16
N CYS A 76 -7.14 13.71 -8.44
CA CYS A 76 -8.50 13.85 -8.96
C CYS A 76 -8.69 13.19 -10.33
N LEU A 77 -7.63 13.05 -11.10
CA LEU A 77 -7.70 12.35 -12.39
C LEU A 77 -8.01 10.86 -12.20
N LEU A 78 -7.70 10.29 -11.03
CA LEU A 78 -7.95 8.88 -10.76
C LEU A 78 -9.44 8.58 -10.55
N TYR A 79 -10.19 9.52 -9.97
CA TYR A 79 -11.60 9.28 -9.66
C TYR A 79 -12.56 10.07 -10.55
N THR A 80 -12.07 10.98 -11.40
CA THR A 80 -12.91 11.75 -12.33
C THR A 80 -12.72 11.33 -13.78
N SER A 81 -11.73 10.47 -14.05
CA SER A 81 -11.50 9.96 -15.40
C SER A 81 -12.71 9.12 -15.86
N PRO A 82 -13.20 9.32 -17.08
CA PRO A 82 -14.30 8.51 -17.62
C PRO A 82 -13.90 7.06 -17.83
#